data_51054b11ef0f2db5a4382cc8bad9664e
#
_entry.id   51054b11ef0f2db5a4382cc8bad9664e
#
_cell.length_a   1.000
_cell.length_b   1.000
_cell.length_c   1.000
_cell.angle_alpha   90.00
_cell.angle_beta   90.00
_cell.angle_gamma   90.00
#
_symmetry.space_group_name_H-M   'P 1'
#
loop_
_entity.id
_entity.type
_entity.pdbx_description
1 polymer ?
#
loop_
_entity_poly.entity_id
_entity_poly.type
_entity_poly.pdbx_seq_one_letter_code
_entity_poly.pdbx_strand_id
1 'polypeptide(L)'
;MIKDETMKKTLLILGAMVLLQSAPPVESAGSVTGTLGATLTIITGCYVNDGTPPGGLTNLGTINFGTVSTLNTRIRQPYSSTTNGALNLYCSAGTAYNIGIDNGAHASTNQRRLSGGTSEFVNYNLFKDSGYSQAWGTTGSDLLTGTATAIGTAIPLTVYSEVPVQATPSVSTYTDTVNVTVNW
;
A
#
# COMPACT_ATOMS: atom_id res chain seq x y z
N MET A 1 -50.61 -98.53 18.67
CA MET A 1 -51.73 -99.09 17.92
C MET A 1 -51.78 -98.43 16.57
N ILE A 2 -51.26 -99.15 15.61
CA ILE A 2 -51.87 -99.39 14.28
C ILE A 2 -52.08 -98.17 13.43
N LYS A 3 -51.49 -98.04 12.38
CA LYS A 3 -51.43 -98.46 10.97
C LYS A 3 -51.30 -97.23 10.15
N ASP A 4 -50.58 -97.14 9.27
CA ASP A 4 -50.32 -97.88 7.96
C ASP A 4 -50.67 -96.91 6.80
N GLU A 5 -49.82 -96.91 5.96
CA GLU A 5 -49.69 -97.16 4.53
C GLU A 5 -49.94 -95.98 3.57
N THR A 6 -49.02 -96.00 2.78
CA THR A 6 -48.92 -96.11 1.30
C THR A 6 -49.10 -94.83 0.50
N MET A 7 -47.96 -94.54 -0.06
CA MET A 7 -47.72 -94.60 -1.52
C MET A 7 -48.66 -93.75 -2.39
N LYS A 8 -48.11 -92.75 -2.90
CA LYS A 8 -48.12 -92.59 -4.37
C LYS A 8 -47.10 -91.53 -4.85
N LYS A 9 -46.18 -92.06 -5.63
CA LYS A 9 -45.30 -91.30 -6.45
C LYS A 9 -46.09 -90.44 -7.40
N THR A 10 -45.95 -89.14 -7.30
CA THR A 10 -46.32 -88.23 -8.38
C THR A 10 -45.13 -87.30 -8.64
N LEU A 11 -44.53 -87.67 -9.75
CA LEU A 11 -43.44 -86.90 -10.36
C LEU A 11 -44.01 -85.53 -10.80
N LEU A 12 -43.72 -84.49 -10.07
CA LEU A 12 -43.96 -83.11 -10.48
C LEU A 12 -42.61 -82.49 -10.85
N ILE A 13 -42.39 -82.45 -12.14
CA ILE A 13 -41.29 -81.63 -12.74
C ILE A 13 -41.64 -80.16 -12.47
N LEU A 14 -41.04 -79.61 -11.42
CA LEU A 14 -41.06 -78.17 -11.24
C LEU A 14 -39.92 -77.56 -12.05
N GLY A 15 -40.30 -76.98 -13.17
CA GLY A 15 -39.38 -76.22 -13.98
C GLY A 15 -38.78 -75.05 -13.14
N ALA A 16 -37.51 -75.11 -12.94
CA ALA A 16 -36.76 -74.02 -12.39
C ALA A 16 -36.77 -72.86 -13.41
N MET A 17 -37.69 -71.96 -13.21
CA MET A 17 -37.70 -70.67 -13.92
C MET A 17 -36.56 -69.81 -13.37
N VAL A 18 -35.41 -69.89 -14.03
CA VAL A 18 -34.29 -68.98 -13.75
C VAL A 18 -34.72 -67.58 -14.17
N LEU A 19 -35.13 -66.82 -13.19
CA LEU A 19 -35.25 -65.35 -13.36
C LEU A 19 -33.85 -64.78 -13.57
N LEU A 20 -33.49 -64.58 -14.83
CA LEU A 20 -32.37 -63.68 -15.16
C LEU A 20 -32.76 -62.25 -14.69
N GLN A 21 -32.37 -61.89 -13.49
CA GLN A 21 -32.36 -60.50 -13.07
C GLN A 21 -31.28 -59.83 -13.90
N SER A 22 -31.70 -59.07 -14.90
CA SER A 22 -30.81 -58.14 -15.57
C SER A 22 -30.40 -57.08 -14.53
N ALA A 23 -29.18 -57.19 -14.04
CA ALA A 23 -28.60 -56.10 -13.24
C ALA A 23 -28.65 -54.81 -14.07
N PRO A 24 -29.10 -53.69 -13.46
CA PRO A 24 -29.07 -52.44 -14.16
C PRO A 24 -27.61 -52.11 -14.57
N PRO A 25 -27.41 -51.50 -15.73
CA PRO A 25 -26.07 -51.10 -16.12
C PRO A 25 -25.50 -50.21 -15.03
N VAL A 26 -24.35 -50.59 -14.47
CA VAL A 26 -23.58 -49.73 -13.59
C VAL A 26 -23.07 -48.62 -14.48
N GLU A 27 -23.68 -47.45 -14.40
CA GLU A 27 -23.11 -46.27 -15.03
C GLU A 27 -21.73 -46.04 -14.42
N SER A 28 -20.73 -46.26 -15.23
CA SER A 28 -19.36 -45.91 -14.86
C SER A 28 -19.32 -44.39 -14.60
N ALA A 29 -19.00 -44.01 -13.36
CA ALA A 29 -18.75 -42.62 -13.06
C ALA A 29 -17.61 -42.12 -13.95
N GLY A 30 -17.97 -41.37 -14.97
CA GLY A 30 -17.01 -40.73 -15.88
C GLY A 30 -16.46 -39.48 -15.24
N SER A 31 -15.16 -39.26 -15.35
CA SER A 31 -14.54 -37.95 -15.03
C SER A 31 -14.26 -37.19 -16.31
N VAL A 32 -14.61 -35.92 -16.33
CA VAL A 32 -14.22 -35.00 -17.40
C VAL A 32 -13.18 -34.04 -16.83
N THR A 33 -12.01 -34.03 -17.45
CA THR A 33 -10.94 -33.07 -17.09
C THR A 33 -10.86 -32.00 -18.18
N GLY A 34 -10.77 -30.75 -17.75
CA GLY A 34 -10.58 -29.61 -18.63
C GLY A 34 -9.47 -28.72 -18.09
N THR A 35 -8.91 -27.88 -18.94
CA THR A 35 -7.93 -26.86 -18.56
C THR A 35 -8.63 -25.51 -18.48
N LEU A 36 -8.39 -24.79 -17.37
CA LEU A 36 -8.78 -23.40 -17.18
C LEU A 36 -7.51 -22.53 -17.22
N GLY A 37 -7.39 -21.66 -18.21
CA GLY A 37 -6.31 -20.69 -18.27
C GLY A 37 -6.60 -19.51 -17.33
N ALA A 38 -5.60 -19.07 -16.55
CA ALA A 38 -5.65 -17.84 -15.78
C ALA A 38 -4.47 -16.96 -16.16
N THR A 39 -4.72 -15.67 -16.39
CA THR A 39 -3.68 -14.70 -16.74
C THR A 39 -3.82 -13.48 -15.85
N LEU A 40 -2.69 -12.93 -15.40
CA LEU A 40 -2.58 -11.66 -14.68
C LEU A 40 -1.40 -10.88 -15.26
N THR A 41 -1.63 -9.63 -15.60
CA THR A 41 -0.56 -8.73 -16.03
C THR A 41 -0.30 -7.72 -14.92
N ILE A 42 0.96 -7.65 -14.47
CA ILE A 42 1.43 -6.63 -13.53
C ILE A 42 2.15 -5.57 -14.33
N ILE A 43 1.69 -4.34 -14.21
CA ILE A 43 2.32 -3.17 -14.84
C ILE A 43 3.13 -2.38 -13.80
N THR A 44 4.00 -1.50 -14.27
CA THR A 44 4.69 -0.54 -13.40
C THR A 44 3.68 0.38 -12.73
N GLY A 45 3.85 0.61 -11.44
CA GLY A 45 2.96 1.49 -10.70
C GLY A 45 3.42 1.70 -9.27
N CYS A 46 3.03 2.83 -8.70
CA CYS A 46 3.27 3.17 -7.30
C CYS A 46 1.97 3.59 -6.63
N TYR A 47 1.89 3.38 -5.33
CA TYR A 47 0.85 3.97 -4.49
C TYR A 47 1.46 4.38 -3.15
N VAL A 48 0.85 5.36 -2.52
CA VAL A 48 1.21 5.76 -1.17
C VAL A 48 0.16 5.17 -0.23
N ASN A 49 0.60 4.47 0.80
CA ASN A 49 -0.30 3.85 1.76
C ASN A 49 -0.36 4.71 3.02
N ASP A 50 -1.47 5.40 3.15
CA ASP A 50 -1.94 6.05 4.38
C ASP A 50 -3.14 5.29 4.98
N GLY A 51 -3.47 4.09 4.43
CA GLY A 51 -4.66 3.33 4.77
C GLY A 51 -5.88 3.65 3.90
N THR A 52 -5.74 4.54 2.90
CA THR A 52 -6.80 4.86 1.93
C THR A 52 -6.54 4.17 0.58
N PRO A 53 -7.60 3.93 -0.23
CA PRO A 53 -7.43 3.40 -1.58
C PRO A 53 -6.58 4.29 -2.48
N PRO A 54 -5.92 3.74 -3.52
CA PRO A 54 -5.08 4.50 -4.45
C PRO A 54 -5.79 5.72 -5.02
N GLY A 55 -5.19 6.90 -4.88
CA GLY A 55 -5.68 8.15 -5.45
C GLY A 55 -6.22 9.20 -4.48
N GLY A 56 -6.22 8.90 -3.16
CA GLY A 56 -6.85 9.76 -2.15
C GLY A 56 -5.92 10.41 -1.13
N LEU A 57 -4.65 10.55 -1.41
CA LEU A 57 -3.72 11.11 -0.42
C LEU A 57 -3.96 12.60 -0.22
N THR A 58 -4.57 12.96 0.89
CA THR A 58 -4.88 14.36 1.21
C THR A 58 -4.04 14.93 2.34
N ASN A 59 -3.40 14.09 3.16
CA ASN A 59 -2.58 14.56 4.28
C ASN A 59 -1.41 13.62 4.57
N LEU A 60 -0.20 14.12 4.40
CA LEU A 60 1.06 13.40 4.65
C LEU A 60 1.60 13.62 6.07
N GLY A 61 0.84 14.30 6.93
CA GLY A 61 1.23 14.64 8.28
C GLY A 61 1.82 16.06 8.41
N THR A 62 2.41 16.33 9.57
CA THR A 62 2.89 17.67 9.92
C THR A 62 4.32 17.62 10.45
N ILE A 63 5.18 18.46 9.90
CA ILE A 63 6.50 18.75 10.47
C ILE A 63 6.30 19.78 11.60
N ASN A 64 6.62 19.39 12.83
CA ASN A 64 6.49 20.26 13.99
C ASN A 64 7.87 20.75 14.43
N PHE A 65 8.13 22.04 14.28
CA PHE A 65 9.37 22.69 14.73
C PHE A 65 9.39 22.98 16.25
N GLY A 66 8.29 22.69 16.95
CA GLY A 66 8.15 22.92 18.39
C GLY A 66 7.74 24.34 18.74
N THR A 67 7.93 24.70 20.03
CA THR A 67 7.65 26.04 20.55
C THR A 67 8.94 26.67 21.01
N VAL A 68 9.21 27.88 20.52
CA VAL A 68 10.42 28.61 20.81
C VAL A 68 10.09 30.06 21.12
N SER A 69 10.95 30.73 21.90
CA SER A 69 10.80 32.14 22.21
C SER A 69 11.64 33.05 21.30
N THR A 70 12.65 32.48 20.65
CA THR A 70 13.56 33.19 19.76
C THR A 70 14.04 32.29 18.62
N LEU A 71 14.47 32.88 17.49
CA LEU A 71 15.09 32.23 16.36
C LEU A 71 16.60 32.53 16.24
N ASN A 72 17.25 32.77 17.38
CA ASN A 72 18.69 33.00 17.45
C ASN A 72 19.53 31.70 17.40
N THR A 73 18.90 30.55 17.40
CA THR A 73 19.50 29.24 17.19
C THR A 73 18.78 28.52 16.08
N ARG A 74 19.52 27.67 15.34
CA ARG A 74 18.98 26.85 14.26
C ARG A 74 18.11 25.73 14.86
N ILE A 75 16.92 25.51 14.29
CA ILE A 75 16.01 24.44 14.69
C ILE A 75 16.03 23.39 13.56
N ARG A 76 16.29 22.14 13.90
CA ARG A 76 16.30 21.02 12.96
C ARG A 76 15.39 19.90 13.43
N GLN A 77 14.55 19.40 12.53
CA GLN A 77 13.61 18.32 12.81
C GLN A 77 13.60 17.34 11.65
N PRO A 78 13.91 16.07 11.87
CA PRO A 78 13.61 15.02 10.90
C PRO A 78 12.13 14.63 11.00
N TYR A 79 11.45 14.58 9.88
CA TYR A 79 10.13 13.98 9.74
C TYR A 79 10.27 12.67 8.98
N SER A 80 9.97 11.57 9.60
CA SER A 80 10.03 10.25 8.97
C SER A 80 8.67 9.61 8.93
N SER A 81 8.33 9.03 7.81
CA SER A 81 7.12 8.22 7.64
C SER A 81 7.04 7.05 8.62
N THR A 82 8.18 6.47 9.00
CA THR A 82 8.23 5.36 9.94
C THR A 82 7.90 5.79 11.37
N THR A 83 8.18 7.03 11.73
CA THR A 83 7.93 7.56 13.08
C THR A 83 6.57 8.24 13.19
N ASN A 84 6.13 8.92 12.12
CA ASN A 84 4.92 9.73 12.09
C ASN A 84 3.79 9.14 11.23
N GLY A 85 4.01 7.96 10.65
CA GLY A 85 2.96 7.07 10.14
C GLY A 85 2.40 7.36 8.73
N ALA A 86 2.80 8.46 8.09
CA ALA A 86 1.98 8.94 6.98
C ALA A 86 2.53 8.72 5.57
N LEU A 87 3.81 8.42 5.37
CA LEU A 87 4.37 8.43 4.01
C LEU A 87 5.20 7.18 3.70
N ASN A 88 4.52 6.10 3.37
CA ASN A 88 5.16 4.93 2.78
C ASN A 88 4.78 4.83 1.31
N LEU A 89 5.77 4.92 0.43
CA LEU A 89 5.61 4.67 -0.99
C LEU A 89 5.80 3.17 -1.27
N TYR A 90 4.87 2.58 -2.01
CA TYR A 90 4.94 1.20 -2.47
C TYR A 90 4.90 1.18 -3.99
N CYS A 91 5.86 0.54 -4.61
CA CYS A 91 5.92 0.41 -6.06
C CYS A 91 6.10 -1.06 -6.47
N SER A 92 5.71 -1.37 -7.71
CA SER A 92 6.13 -2.62 -8.35
C SER A 92 7.67 -2.61 -8.53
N ALA A 93 8.29 -3.78 -8.38
CA ALA A 93 9.74 -3.89 -8.53
C ALA A 93 10.21 -3.40 -9.91
N GLY A 94 11.33 -2.70 -9.94
CA GLY A 94 11.87 -2.09 -11.16
C GLY A 94 11.23 -0.76 -11.56
N THR A 95 10.21 -0.28 -10.83
CA THR A 95 9.62 1.04 -11.11
C THR A 95 10.56 2.15 -10.64
N ALA A 96 10.97 2.99 -11.57
CA ALA A 96 11.66 4.23 -11.26
C ALA A 96 10.65 5.25 -10.75
N TYR A 97 11.03 6.03 -9.73
CA TYR A 97 10.18 7.07 -9.18
C TYR A 97 10.97 8.34 -8.91
N ASN A 98 10.26 9.47 -8.89
CA ASN A 98 10.81 10.73 -8.39
C ASN A 98 9.78 11.43 -7.50
N ILE A 99 10.27 12.12 -6.48
CA ILE A 99 9.44 12.79 -5.49
C ILE A 99 9.91 14.22 -5.36
N GLY A 100 8.99 15.13 -5.57
CA GLY A 100 9.19 16.58 -5.40
C GLY A 100 8.38 17.11 -4.25
N ILE A 101 8.90 18.18 -3.61
CA ILE A 101 8.17 18.98 -2.62
C ILE A 101 8.25 20.44 -3.06
N ASP A 102 7.11 21.07 -3.22
CA ASP A 102 7.03 22.46 -3.67
C ASP A 102 7.54 23.47 -2.61
N ASN A 103 7.48 24.74 -2.95
CA ASN A 103 7.97 25.79 -2.07
C ASN A 103 6.93 26.28 -1.04
N GLY A 104 5.75 25.65 -1.00
CA GLY A 104 4.69 25.98 -0.04
C GLY A 104 3.80 27.16 -0.45
N ALA A 105 2.69 27.25 0.27
CA ALA A 105 1.64 28.25 0.01
C ALA A 105 2.11 29.70 0.27
N HIS A 106 3.12 29.89 1.13
CA HIS A 106 3.59 31.21 1.54
C HIS A 106 5.00 31.52 1.02
N ALA A 107 5.46 30.82 -0.02
CA ALA A 107 6.78 31.01 -0.58
C ALA A 107 7.02 32.46 -1.07
N SER A 108 8.28 32.89 -0.95
CA SER A 108 8.76 34.09 -1.65
C SER A 108 9.88 33.70 -2.59
N THR A 109 9.63 33.85 -3.88
CA THR A 109 10.51 33.28 -4.93
C THR A 109 10.69 31.77 -4.69
N ASN A 110 11.85 31.33 -4.28
CA ASN A 110 12.15 29.92 -4.00
C ASN A 110 12.31 29.63 -2.49
N GLN A 111 12.11 30.61 -1.62
CA GLN A 111 12.26 30.47 -0.18
C GLN A 111 10.92 30.03 0.44
N ARG A 112 10.89 28.88 1.09
CA ARG A 112 9.75 28.45 1.91
C ARG A 112 9.62 29.31 3.14
N ARG A 113 8.37 29.64 3.50
CA ARG A 113 8.08 30.48 4.66
C ARG A 113 6.82 29.97 5.36
N LEU A 114 6.88 29.92 6.67
CA LEU A 114 5.70 29.81 7.52
C LEU A 114 5.09 31.20 7.68
N SER A 115 3.77 31.32 7.65
CA SER A 115 3.03 32.59 7.86
C SER A 115 2.37 32.56 9.24
N GLY A 116 2.44 33.69 9.97
CA GLY A 116 1.76 33.90 11.23
C GLY A 116 0.39 34.57 11.11
N GLY A 117 -0.15 34.69 9.89
CA GLY A 117 -1.43 35.37 9.62
C GLY A 117 -1.34 36.91 9.54
N THR A 118 -0.17 37.47 9.76
CA THR A 118 0.20 38.88 9.56
C THR A 118 1.23 38.95 8.42
N SER A 119 1.76 40.10 8.10
CA SER A 119 2.81 40.20 7.08
C SER A 119 4.17 39.70 7.53
N GLU A 120 4.23 38.94 8.60
CA GLU A 120 5.46 38.37 9.16
C GLU A 120 5.59 36.88 8.82
N PHE A 121 6.82 36.46 8.57
CA PHE A 121 7.13 35.13 8.10
C PHE A 121 8.36 34.56 8.82
N VAL A 122 8.41 33.20 8.88
CA VAL A 122 9.58 32.46 9.32
C VAL A 122 10.06 31.61 8.14
N ASN A 123 11.29 31.84 7.69
CA ASN A 123 11.90 31.04 6.64
C ASN A 123 12.21 29.62 7.15
N TYR A 124 12.03 28.64 6.28
CA TYR A 124 12.44 27.26 6.56
C TYR A 124 12.91 26.57 5.29
N ASN A 125 13.63 25.48 5.46
CA ASN A 125 14.16 24.66 4.37
C ASN A 125 13.81 23.20 4.59
N LEU A 126 13.71 22.44 3.48
CA LEU A 126 13.53 21.01 3.49
C LEU A 126 14.68 20.36 2.71
N PHE A 127 15.18 19.26 3.23
CA PHE A 127 16.33 18.54 2.69
C PHE A 127 16.04 17.04 2.57
N LYS A 128 16.75 16.39 1.65
CA LYS A 128 16.68 14.95 1.41
C LYS A 128 17.61 14.15 2.32
N ASP A 129 18.57 14.79 2.95
CA ASP A 129 19.67 14.17 3.68
C ASP A 129 19.81 14.69 5.11
N SER A 130 20.32 13.84 5.99
CA SER A 130 20.56 14.16 7.40
C SER A 130 21.69 15.18 7.62
N GLY A 131 22.50 15.43 6.59
CA GLY A 131 23.52 16.46 6.59
C GLY A 131 22.98 17.86 6.33
N TYR A 132 21.70 17.97 5.91
CA TYR A 132 21.05 19.23 5.54
C TYR A 132 21.81 19.96 4.41
N SER A 133 22.27 19.22 3.42
CA SER A 133 23.07 19.71 2.32
C SER A 133 22.39 19.62 0.96
N GLN A 134 21.43 18.69 0.79
CA GLN A 134 20.72 18.50 -0.45
C GLN A 134 19.29 19.01 -0.32
N ALA A 135 19.03 20.18 -0.89
CA ALA A 135 17.68 20.76 -0.88
C ALA A 135 16.66 19.80 -1.53
N TRP A 136 15.44 19.80 -1.02
CA TRP A 136 14.34 19.09 -1.62
C TRP A 136 13.44 20.06 -2.37
N GLY A 137 13.35 19.94 -3.67
CA GLY A 137 12.55 20.78 -4.56
C GLY A 137 11.68 19.96 -5.51
N THR A 138 11.35 20.54 -6.65
CA THR A 138 10.43 19.95 -7.64
C THR A 138 11.11 19.63 -8.98
N THR A 139 12.38 19.99 -9.17
CA THR A 139 13.05 19.88 -10.46
C THR A 139 14.51 19.42 -10.32
N GLY A 140 15.02 18.78 -11.35
CA GLY A 140 16.43 18.46 -11.50
C GLY A 140 17.00 17.63 -10.33
N SER A 141 18.15 18.05 -9.84
CA SER A 141 18.85 17.41 -8.71
C SER A 141 18.13 17.57 -7.37
N ASP A 142 17.14 18.46 -7.27
CA ASP A 142 16.37 18.69 -6.04
C ASP A 142 15.27 17.64 -5.84
N LEU A 143 14.93 16.85 -6.87
CA LEU A 143 14.05 15.70 -6.72
C LEU A 143 14.74 14.59 -5.92
N LEU A 144 13.96 13.87 -5.11
CA LEU A 144 14.37 12.58 -4.59
C LEU A 144 14.03 11.51 -5.65
N THR A 145 15.03 10.82 -6.15
CA THR A 145 14.87 9.80 -7.20
C THR A 145 15.28 8.43 -6.69
N GLY A 146 14.64 7.38 -7.20
CA GLY A 146 14.99 6.01 -6.85
C GLY A 146 14.34 5.00 -7.79
N THR A 147 14.65 3.74 -7.54
CA THR A 147 14.02 2.60 -8.20
C THR A 147 13.58 1.60 -7.13
N ALA A 148 12.35 1.16 -7.19
CA ALA A 148 11.84 0.16 -6.27
C ALA A 148 12.51 -1.20 -6.51
N THR A 149 13.10 -1.78 -5.48
CA THR A 149 13.89 -3.02 -5.60
C THR A 149 13.11 -4.27 -5.24
N ALA A 150 12.03 -4.14 -4.47
CA ALA A 150 11.25 -5.27 -3.99
C ALA A 150 9.76 -4.98 -4.01
N ILE A 151 8.97 -6.02 -4.25
CA ILE A 151 7.50 -5.96 -4.24
C ILE A 151 7.01 -5.83 -2.80
N GLY A 152 6.06 -4.91 -2.56
CA GLY A 152 5.40 -4.77 -1.27
C GLY A 152 6.29 -4.23 -0.15
N THR A 153 7.50 -3.80 -0.46
CA THR A 153 8.39 -3.17 0.53
C THR A 153 8.14 -1.67 0.53
N ALA A 154 7.83 -1.14 1.71
CA ALA A 154 7.68 0.29 1.90
C ALA A 154 9.00 1.02 1.63
N ILE A 155 8.94 2.07 0.84
CA ILE A 155 10.02 3.02 0.66
C ILE A 155 9.78 4.14 1.66
N PRO A 156 10.53 4.18 2.77
CA PRO A 156 10.34 5.21 3.78
C PRO A 156 10.85 6.55 3.28
N LEU A 157 10.02 7.57 3.42
CA LEU A 157 10.42 8.94 3.08
C LEU A 157 10.75 9.69 4.37
N THR A 158 11.92 10.26 4.41
CA THR A 158 12.36 11.14 5.50
C THR A 158 12.63 12.52 4.97
N VAL A 159 11.95 13.50 5.53
CA VAL A 159 12.16 14.92 5.25
C VAL A 159 12.96 15.51 6.40
N TYR A 160 14.11 16.06 6.10
CA TYR A 160 14.91 16.81 7.07
C TYR A 160 14.56 18.29 6.93
N SER A 161 14.11 18.90 8.01
CA SER A 161 13.63 20.28 7.99
C SER A 161 14.44 21.17 8.91
N GLU A 162 14.63 22.40 8.49
CA GLU A 162 15.44 23.38 9.22
C GLU A 162 14.76 24.76 9.21
N VAL A 163 14.67 25.37 10.38
CA VAL A 163 14.48 26.81 10.50
C VAL A 163 15.85 27.42 10.77
N PRO A 164 16.41 28.20 9.84
CA PRO A 164 17.71 28.86 10.03
C PRO A 164 17.62 29.98 11.07
N VAL A 165 18.79 30.39 11.57
CA VAL A 165 18.90 31.59 12.41
C VAL A 165 18.39 32.80 11.63
N GLN A 166 17.47 33.54 12.20
CA GLN A 166 16.84 34.72 11.60
C GLN A 166 16.23 35.64 12.67
N ALA A 167 15.79 36.83 12.27
CA ALA A 167 15.05 37.70 13.16
C ALA A 167 13.79 37.01 13.69
N THR A 168 13.53 37.14 14.98
CA THR A 168 12.34 36.58 15.61
C THR A 168 11.15 37.51 15.33
N PRO A 169 10.10 37.00 14.64
CA PRO A 169 8.90 37.80 14.39
C PRO A 169 8.00 37.86 15.64
N SER A 170 6.84 38.50 15.53
CA SER A 170 5.85 38.63 16.60
C SER A 170 5.34 37.28 17.10
N VAL A 171 4.85 37.22 18.32
CA VAL A 171 4.27 36.02 18.92
C VAL A 171 3.03 35.58 18.13
N SER A 172 3.10 34.41 17.52
CA SER A 172 2.02 33.79 16.75
C SER A 172 2.29 32.32 16.54
N THR A 173 1.32 31.59 15.98
CA THR A 173 1.53 30.27 15.39
C THR A 173 1.84 30.46 13.90
N TYR A 174 2.99 29.99 13.47
CA TYR A 174 3.46 30.11 12.09
C TYR A 174 3.25 28.77 11.37
N THR A 175 2.52 28.78 10.26
CA THR A 175 2.16 27.58 9.48
C THR A 175 2.42 27.76 7.99
N ASP A 176 2.66 26.66 7.29
CA ASP A 176 2.70 26.58 5.84
C ASP A 176 2.14 25.23 5.39
N THR A 177 1.82 25.12 4.10
CA THR A 177 1.42 23.86 3.47
C THR A 177 2.26 23.67 2.21
N VAL A 178 2.93 22.54 2.12
CA VAL A 178 3.69 22.12 0.93
C VAL A 178 2.97 20.97 0.25
N ASN A 179 3.05 20.92 -1.09
CA ASN A 179 2.56 19.78 -1.85
C ASN A 179 3.70 18.83 -2.17
N VAL A 180 3.45 17.56 -1.97
CA VAL A 180 4.35 16.47 -2.34
C VAL A 180 3.81 15.80 -3.59
N THR A 181 4.64 15.67 -4.62
CA THR A 181 4.30 15.02 -5.88
C THR A 181 5.18 13.80 -6.07
N VAL A 182 4.56 12.66 -6.34
CA VAL A 182 5.25 11.41 -6.69
C VAL A 182 4.94 11.09 -8.15
N ASN A 183 5.99 10.89 -8.94
CA ASN A 183 5.87 10.46 -10.34
C ASN A 183 6.63 9.14 -10.55
N TRP A 184 6.12 8.28 -11.45
CA TRP A 184 6.68 6.98 -11.85
C TRP A 184 6.42 6.67 -13.31
#